data_20a0b73e7a4073bca64dd1df87bc9302
#
_entry.id   20a0b73e7a4073bca64dd1df87bc9302
#
_cell.length_a   1.000
_cell.length_b   1.000
_cell.length_c   1.000
_cell.angle_alpha   90.00
_cell.angle_beta   90.00
_cell.angle_gamma   90.00
#
_symmetry.space_group_name_H-M   'P 1'
#
loop_
_entity.id
_entity.type
_entity.pdbx_description
1 polymer ?
#
loop_
_entity_poly.entity_id
_entity_poly.type
_entity_poly.pdbx_seq_one_letter_code
_entity_poly.pdbx_strand_id
1 'polypeptide(L)'
;MCGIGGIVSTNNSKIDQNIANDMKVSLEHRGPDHSSINYISDSECFIHSRLSIIDLDSRSNQPYQDDDKRYTIVFNGEIYNFKEIRAELQSKGVKFSTEGDTEVLLKGYIEYKSEILKKLRGQFAFAIHDAKTSSIFLARDRIGIKPLYFARNDDWFIFSSELKTIEQSNLIPFEPDIESYIAYLRHLCVPMNRTGNLNISKVQPGEYIEFF
;
A
#
# COMPACT_ATOMS: atom_id res chain seq x y z
N MET A 1 -1.05 11.51 8.31
CA MET A 1 -0.45 10.61 7.30
C MET A 1 -1.49 9.59 6.89
N CYS A 2 -1.59 9.27 5.61
CA CYS A 2 -2.55 8.26 5.17
C CYS A 2 -2.25 6.86 5.75
N GLY A 3 -3.26 6.02 5.81
CA GLY A 3 -3.15 4.60 6.09
C GLY A 3 -3.51 3.79 4.85
N ILE A 4 -2.72 2.79 4.51
CA ILE A 4 -3.03 1.84 3.44
C ILE A 4 -3.06 0.42 3.97
N GLY A 5 -3.86 -0.43 3.36
CA GLY A 5 -3.95 -1.85 3.64
C GLY A 5 -4.59 -2.62 2.50
N GLY A 6 -4.46 -3.94 2.55
CA GLY A 6 -5.13 -4.83 1.62
C GLY A 6 -5.06 -6.28 2.05
N ILE A 7 -6.04 -7.04 1.59
CA ILE A 7 -6.18 -8.48 1.80
C ILE A 7 -6.36 -9.13 0.44
N VAL A 8 -5.63 -10.20 0.20
CA VAL A 8 -5.75 -11.05 -1.00
C VAL A 8 -5.74 -12.51 -0.57
N SER A 9 -6.74 -13.24 -1.01
CA SER A 9 -6.77 -14.69 -0.84
C SER A 9 -5.97 -15.37 -1.95
N THR A 10 -5.11 -16.30 -1.57
CA THR A 10 -4.30 -17.12 -2.50
C THR A 10 -5.07 -18.33 -3.04
N ASN A 11 -6.17 -18.68 -2.39
CA ASN A 11 -7.02 -19.83 -2.72
C ASN A 11 -8.44 -19.44 -3.15
N ASN A 12 -8.68 -18.15 -3.48
CA ASN A 12 -9.97 -17.57 -3.83
C ASN A 12 -11.05 -17.66 -2.72
N SER A 13 -10.65 -17.83 -1.47
CA SER A 13 -11.59 -17.74 -0.34
C SER A 13 -12.18 -16.34 -0.24
N LYS A 14 -13.47 -16.27 0.08
CA LYS A 14 -14.14 -14.98 0.25
C LYS A 14 -13.64 -14.27 1.51
N ILE A 15 -13.36 -12.98 1.37
CA ILE A 15 -12.99 -12.11 2.49
C ILE A 15 -14.21 -11.86 3.37
N ASP A 16 -14.07 -12.09 4.68
CA ASP A 16 -15.04 -11.64 5.67
C ASP A 16 -15.02 -10.10 5.74
N GLN A 17 -16.17 -9.49 5.47
CA GLN A 17 -16.30 -8.03 5.48
C GLN A 17 -16.03 -7.40 6.85
N ASN A 18 -16.25 -8.15 7.94
CA ASN A 18 -15.91 -7.68 9.28
C ASN A 18 -14.41 -7.53 9.44
N ILE A 19 -13.61 -8.49 8.96
CA ILE A 19 -12.14 -8.41 8.99
C ILE A 19 -11.64 -7.19 8.21
N ALA A 20 -12.13 -6.99 7.00
CA ALA A 20 -11.75 -5.82 6.19
C ALA A 20 -12.16 -4.50 6.88
N ASN A 21 -13.33 -4.46 7.53
CA ASN A 21 -13.79 -3.30 8.27
C ASN A 21 -12.94 -3.04 9.54
N ASP A 22 -12.58 -4.07 10.29
CA ASP A 22 -11.73 -3.94 11.47
C ASP A 22 -10.34 -3.42 11.08
N MET A 23 -9.77 -3.91 9.99
CA MET A 23 -8.52 -3.36 9.43
C MET A 23 -8.67 -1.89 9.03
N LYS A 24 -9.78 -1.51 8.40
CA LYS A 24 -10.06 -0.11 8.06
C LYS A 24 -10.13 0.77 9.31
N VAL A 25 -10.91 0.35 10.32
CA VAL A 25 -11.04 1.09 11.60
C VAL A 25 -9.69 1.26 12.28
N SER A 26 -8.84 0.23 12.26
CA SER A 26 -7.49 0.30 12.84
C SER A 26 -6.58 1.35 12.21
N LEU A 27 -6.87 1.78 10.97
CA LEU A 27 -6.12 2.78 10.21
C LEU A 27 -6.71 4.20 10.26
N GLU A 28 -7.93 4.40 10.78
CA GLU A 28 -8.63 5.69 10.75
C GLU A 28 -7.87 6.83 11.44
N HIS A 29 -7.12 6.52 12.51
CA HIS A 29 -6.28 7.52 13.21
C HIS A 29 -5.18 8.11 12.30
N ARG A 30 -4.81 7.43 11.20
CA ARG A 30 -3.82 7.92 10.24
C ARG A 30 -4.38 8.92 9.24
N GLY A 31 -5.66 8.80 8.94
CA GLY A 31 -6.32 9.64 7.93
C GLY A 31 -7.80 9.83 8.24
N PRO A 32 -8.15 10.87 9.04
CA PRO A 32 -9.51 11.06 9.53
C PRO A 32 -10.47 11.67 8.50
N ASP A 33 -9.97 12.15 7.34
CA ASP A 33 -10.78 12.91 6.40
C ASP A 33 -11.67 12.02 5.52
N HIS A 34 -11.19 10.81 5.21
CA HIS A 34 -11.95 9.82 4.44
C HIS A 34 -11.38 8.42 4.66
N SER A 35 -12.27 7.43 4.81
CA SER A 35 -11.86 6.04 4.94
C SER A 35 -12.74 5.15 4.08
N SER A 36 -12.14 4.23 3.34
CA SER A 36 -12.83 3.40 2.35
C SER A 36 -12.20 2.02 2.18
N ILE A 37 -13.02 1.09 1.74
CA ILE A 37 -12.63 -0.23 1.26
C ILE A 37 -13.11 -0.35 -0.19
N ASN A 38 -12.24 -0.77 -1.09
CA ASN A 38 -12.59 -1.17 -2.44
C ASN A 38 -12.42 -2.69 -2.54
N TYR A 39 -13.52 -3.41 -2.73
CA TYR A 39 -13.50 -4.84 -3.05
C TYR A 39 -13.26 -4.98 -4.56
N ILE A 40 -12.05 -5.43 -4.91
CA ILE A 40 -11.64 -5.69 -6.30
C ILE A 40 -12.35 -6.95 -6.79
N SER A 41 -12.47 -7.94 -5.91
CA SER A 41 -13.25 -9.18 -6.10
C SER A 41 -13.79 -9.65 -4.74
N ASP A 42 -14.45 -10.80 -4.69
CA ASP A 42 -14.87 -11.43 -3.42
C ASP A 42 -13.65 -11.85 -2.56
N SER A 43 -12.49 -12.06 -3.18
CA SER A 43 -11.25 -12.55 -2.57
C SER A 43 -10.14 -11.50 -2.43
N GLU A 44 -10.39 -10.25 -2.87
CA GLU A 44 -9.38 -9.19 -2.89
C GLU A 44 -9.99 -7.84 -2.51
N CYS A 45 -9.37 -7.13 -1.57
CA CYS A 45 -9.76 -5.77 -1.24
C CYS A 45 -8.56 -4.90 -0.88
N PHE A 46 -8.68 -3.60 -1.20
CA PHE A 46 -7.77 -2.55 -0.78
C PHE A 46 -8.47 -1.58 0.17
N ILE A 47 -7.73 -1.08 1.15
CA ILE A 47 -8.21 -0.23 2.25
C ILE A 47 -7.38 1.05 2.25
N HIS A 48 -8.05 2.19 2.41
CA HIS A 48 -7.38 3.48 2.52
C HIS A 48 -8.03 4.37 3.58
N SER A 49 -7.20 5.02 4.40
CA SER A 49 -7.60 6.10 5.30
C SER A 49 -6.82 7.36 4.93
N ARG A 50 -7.55 8.40 4.51
CA ARG A 50 -7.00 9.61 3.87
C ARG A 50 -6.81 10.74 4.87
N LEU A 51 -5.62 11.34 4.85
CA LEU A 51 -5.38 12.70 5.29
C LEU A 51 -5.18 13.56 4.03
N SER A 52 -6.09 14.46 3.77
CA SER A 52 -6.14 15.27 2.54
C SER A 52 -5.16 16.44 2.63
N ILE A 53 -4.07 16.41 1.86
CA ILE A 53 -3.04 17.45 1.82
C ILE A 53 -2.94 18.04 0.42
N ILE A 54 -2.79 17.18 -0.60
CA ILE A 54 -2.76 17.57 -2.01
C ILE A 54 -4.09 17.15 -2.62
N ASP A 55 -4.68 18.04 -3.45
CA ASP A 55 -5.95 17.83 -4.12
C ASP A 55 -7.08 17.41 -3.16
N LEU A 56 -7.80 18.39 -2.60
CA LEU A 56 -8.89 18.16 -1.64
C LEU A 56 -10.17 17.59 -2.27
N ASP A 57 -10.20 17.44 -3.59
CA ASP A 57 -11.35 16.90 -4.32
C ASP A 57 -11.57 15.42 -3.99
N SER A 58 -12.83 15.02 -3.89
CA SER A 58 -13.22 13.63 -3.63
C SER A 58 -12.81 12.67 -4.77
N ARG A 59 -12.57 13.18 -5.99
CA ARG A 59 -12.02 12.39 -7.11
C ARG A 59 -10.63 11.82 -6.84
N SER A 60 -9.90 12.43 -5.91
CA SER A 60 -8.58 11.95 -5.44
C SER A 60 -8.68 11.00 -4.24
N ASN A 61 -9.89 10.57 -3.84
CA ASN A 61 -10.05 9.53 -2.84
C ASN A 61 -9.48 8.20 -3.32
N GLN A 62 -8.98 7.43 -2.38
CA GLN A 62 -8.39 6.13 -2.63
C GLN A 62 -9.18 5.05 -1.86
N PRO A 63 -9.13 3.80 -2.28
CA PRO A 63 -8.38 3.25 -3.42
C PRO A 63 -8.78 3.88 -4.75
N TYR A 64 -7.77 4.34 -5.52
CA TYR A 64 -7.97 5.01 -6.81
C TYR A 64 -7.82 3.99 -7.95
N GLN A 65 -8.69 4.08 -8.95
CA GLN A 65 -8.67 3.20 -10.12
C GLN A 65 -8.38 4.00 -11.40
N ASP A 66 -7.71 3.37 -12.35
CA ASP A 66 -7.60 3.91 -13.69
C ASP A 66 -8.94 3.88 -14.45
N ASP A 67 -8.98 4.56 -15.60
CA ASP A 67 -10.22 4.73 -16.38
C ASP A 67 -10.81 3.37 -16.83
N ASP A 68 -9.96 2.36 -17.09
CA ASP A 68 -10.34 1.02 -17.51
C ASP A 68 -10.63 0.07 -16.33
N LYS A 69 -10.48 0.55 -15.09
CA LYS A 69 -10.59 -0.24 -13.85
C LYS A 69 -9.68 -1.47 -13.79
N ARG A 70 -8.61 -1.46 -14.59
CA ARG A 70 -7.61 -2.52 -14.58
C ARG A 70 -6.65 -2.37 -13.41
N TYR A 71 -6.23 -1.15 -13.13
CA TYR A 71 -5.28 -0.88 -12.05
C TYR A 71 -5.95 -0.19 -10.89
N THR A 72 -5.72 -0.71 -9.69
CA THR A 72 -6.17 -0.09 -8.44
C THR A 72 -4.96 0.24 -7.57
N ILE A 73 -4.86 1.47 -7.08
CA ILE A 73 -3.76 1.91 -6.21
C ILE A 73 -4.25 2.36 -4.85
N VAL A 74 -3.47 2.04 -3.81
CA VAL A 74 -3.47 2.72 -2.51
C VAL A 74 -2.07 3.25 -2.22
N PHE A 75 -2.00 4.50 -1.78
CA PHE A 75 -0.78 5.26 -1.65
C PHE A 75 -0.77 6.09 -0.36
N ASN A 76 0.29 5.95 0.42
CA ASN A 76 0.60 6.78 1.57
C ASN A 76 1.94 7.48 1.31
N GLY A 77 1.90 8.75 0.99
CA GLY A 77 3.14 9.48 0.70
C GLY A 77 2.92 10.82 0.03
N GLU A 78 4.01 11.31 -0.54
CA GLU A 78 4.07 12.51 -1.36
C GLU A 78 5.19 12.36 -2.40
N ILE A 79 4.86 12.52 -3.68
CA ILE A 79 5.82 12.50 -4.78
C ILE A 79 6.20 13.94 -5.12
N TYR A 80 7.34 14.40 -4.66
CA TYR A 80 7.76 15.82 -4.78
C TYR A 80 7.88 16.29 -6.22
N ASN A 81 8.29 15.42 -7.14
CA ASN A 81 8.46 15.74 -8.55
C ASN A 81 7.28 15.27 -9.43
N PHE A 82 6.08 15.12 -8.85
CA PHE A 82 4.92 14.64 -9.61
C PHE A 82 4.56 15.55 -10.79
N LYS A 83 4.78 16.86 -10.69
CA LYS A 83 4.51 17.80 -11.80
C LYS A 83 5.44 17.58 -13.00
N GLU A 84 6.71 17.23 -12.75
CA GLU A 84 7.68 16.89 -13.79
C GLU A 84 7.27 15.59 -14.50
N ILE A 85 6.91 14.56 -13.71
CA ILE A 85 6.44 13.26 -14.25
C ILE A 85 5.13 13.44 -15.02
N ARG A 86 4.20 14.25 -14.50
CA ARG A 86 2.95 14.59 -15.21
C ARG A 86 3.24 15.21 -16.57
N ALA A 87 4.11 16.21 -16.65
CA ALA A 87 4.47 16.88 -17.91
C ALA A 87 5.10 15.89 -18.92
N GLU A 88 5.97 14.98 -18.44
CA GLU A 88 6.56 13.91 -19.26
C GLU A 88 5.47 12.97 -19.83
N LEU A 89 4.54 12.51 -18.97
CA LEU A 89 3.45 11.64 -19.40
C LEU A 89 2.48 12.34 -20.35
N GLN A 90 2.17 13.62 -20.11
CA GLN A 90 1.35 14.44 -21.01
C GLN A 90 1.99 14.60 -22.39
N SER A 91 3.31 14.73 -22.47
CA SER A 91 4.04 14.79 -23.75
C SER A 91 3.91 13.50 -24.56
N LYS A 92 3.59 12.38 -23.90
CA LYS A 92 3.28 11.07 -24.50
C LYS A 92 1.78 10.87 -24.77
N GLY A 93 0.95 11.89 -24.54
CA GLY A 93 -0.49 11.84 -24.78
C GLY A 93 -1.33 11.30 -23.61
N VAL A 94 -0.74 11.06 -22.44
CA VAL A 94 -1.49 10.62 -21.26
C VAL A 94 -2.35 11.78 -20.73
N LYS A 95 -3.64 11.52 -20.50
CA LYS A 95 -4.58 12.48 -19.92
C LYS A 95 -4.71 12.26 -18.42
N PHE A 96 -5.05 13.32 -17.68
CA PHE A 96 -5.24 13.29 -16.24
C PHE A 96 -6.61 13.90 -15.88
N SER A 97 -7.24 13.31 -14.86
CA SER A 97 -8.56 13.72 -14.33
C SER A 97 -8.48 14.40 -12.96
N THR A 98 -7.38 14.23 -12.24
CA THR A 98 -7.13 14.83 -10.93
C THR A 98 -5.87 15.70 -10.94
N GLU A 99 -5.68 16.51 -9.91
CA GLU A 99 -4.45 17.31 -9.75
C GLU A 99 -3.45 16.70 -8.77
N GLY A 100 -3.78 15.55 -8.20
CA GLY A 100 -2.97 14.85 -7.21
C GLY A 100 -1.79 14.07 -7.81
N ASP A 101 -0.89 13.67 -6.92
CA ASP A 101 0.27 12.83 -7.23
C ASP A 101 -0.08 11.34 -7.34
N THR A 102 -1.19 10.90 -6.73
CA THR A 102 -1.65 9.50 -6.79
C THR A 102 -1.94 9.04 -8.22
N GLU A 103 -2.68 9.84 -9.00
CA GLU A 103 -2.95 9.53 -10.41
C GLU A 103 -1.67 9.54 -11.24
N VAL A 104 -0.76 10.48 -10.97
CA VAL A 104 0.54 10.56 -11.65
C VAL A 104 1.37 9.30 -11.38
N LEU A 105 1.40 8.85 -10.11
CA LEU A 105 2.09 7.62 -9.74
C LEU A 105 1.50 6.40 -10.46
N LEU A 106 0.17 6.26 -10.46
CA LEU A 106 -0.51 5.15 -11.13
C LEU A 106 -0.24 5.14 -12.64
N LYS A 107 -0.45 6.27 -13.33
CA LYS A 107 -0.21 6.38 -14.77
C LYS A 107 1.27 6.24 -15.13
N GLY A 108 2.17 6.69 -14.24
CA GLY A 108 3.60 6.43 -14.34
C GLY A 108 3.94 4.94 -14.23
N TYR A 109 3.31 4.22 -13.30
CA TYR A 109 3.49 2.75 -13.21
C TYR A 109 2.92 2.01 -14.43
N ILE A 110 1.79 2.44 -14.97
CA ILE A 110 1.23 1.85 -16.20
C ILE A 110 2.23 1.95 -17.37
N GLU A 111 2.86 3.12 -17.52
CA GLU A 111 3.82 3.41 -18.60
C GLU A 111 5.18 2.75 -18.39
N TYR A 112 5.75 2.83 -17.18
CA TYR A 112 7.14 2.46 -16.90
C TYR A 112 7.31 1.20 -16.07
N LYS A 113 6.22 0.62 -15.54
CA LYS A 113 6.24 -0.50 -14.59
C LYS A 113 7.18 -0.19 -13.41
N SER A 114 7.98 -1.15 -12.95
CA SER A 114 8.91 -0.95 -11.85
C SER A 114 9.97 0.15 -12.09
N GLU A 115 10.26 0.48 -13.36
CA GLU A 115 11.20 1.55 -13.69
C GLU A 115 10.75 2.94 -13.25
N ILE A 116 9.43 3.12 -12.98
CA ILE A 116 8.92 4.36 -12.38
C ILE A 116 9.65 4.69 -11.06
N LEU A 117 10.02 3.68 -10.27
CA LEU A 117 10.69 3.87 -8.98
C LEU A 117 12.01 4.65 -9.10
N LYS A 118 12.70 4.53 -10.23
CA LYS A 118 13.95 5.29 -10.50
C LYS A 118 13.67 6.78 -10.74
N LYS A 119 12.47 7.11 -11.23
CA LYS A 119 12.05 8.49 -11.52
C LYS A 119 11.47 9.21 -10.30
N LEU A 120 10.91 8.47 -9.32
CA LEU A 120 10.26 9.06 -8.17
C LEU A 120 11.25 9.76 -7.24
N ARG A 121 10.91 10.98 -6.83
CA ARG A 121 11.51 11.71 -5.70
C ARG A 121 10.42 11.99 -4.70
N GLY A 122 10.54 11.45 -3.49
CA GLY A 122 9.49 11.59 -2.48
C GLY A 122 9.63 10.61 -1.36
N GLN A 123 8.63 10.60 -0.52
CA GLN A 123 8.44 9.68 0.59
C GLN A 123 7.15 8.89 0.33
N PHE A 124 7.23 7.58 0.23
CA PHE A 124 6.09 6.80 -0.20
C PHE A 124 6.09 5.34 0.28
N ALA A 125 4.88 4.85 0.47
CA ALA A 125 4.54 3.44 0.46
C ALA A 125 3.27 3.28 -0.36
N PHE A 126 3.22 2.33 -1.28
CA PHE A 126 2.04 2.10 -2.11
C PHE A 126 1.88 0.64 -2.50
N ALA A 127 0.66 0.30 -2.86
CA ALA A 127 0.31 -0.96 -3.48
C ALA A 127 -0.49 -0.70 -4.76
N ILE A 128 -0.16 -1.42 -5.83
CA ILE A 128 -0.91 -1.41 -7.10
C ILE A 128 -1.33 -2.83 -7.43
N HIS A 129 -2.62 -3.02 -7.67
CA HIS A 129 -3.19 -4.26 -8.20
C HIS A 129 -3.37 -4.13 -9.71
N ASP A 130 -3.01 -5.16 -10.47
CA ASP A 130 -3.34 -5.32 -11.90
C ASP A 130 -4.35 -6.45 -12.06
N ALA A 131 -5.62 -6.11 -12.35
CA ALA A 131 -6.71 -7.06 -12.49
C ALA A 131 -6.52 -8.06 -13.65
N LYS A 132 -5.67 -7.74 -14.63
CA LYS A 132 -5.39 -8.66 -15.76
C LYS A 132 -4.50 -9.82 -15.37
N THR A 133 -3.57 -9.61 -14.45
CA THR A 133 -2.59 -10.61 -14.01
C THR A 133 -2.84 -11.10 -12.59
N SER A 134 -3.82 -10.50 -11.89
CA SER A 134 -4.08 -10.70 -10.45
C SER A 134 -2.81 -10.48 -9.61
N SER A 135 -1.94 -9.58 -10.06
CA SER A 135 -0.68 -9.30 -9.39
C SER A 135 -0.76 -8.05 -8.54
N ILE A 136 0.01 -8.04 -7.46
CA ILE A 136 0.16 -6.88 -6.58
C ILE A 136 1.61 -6.43 -6.58
N PHE A 137 1.82 -5.14 -6.81
CA PHE A 137 3.10 -4.48 -6.72
C PHE A 137 3.13 -3.59 -5.48
N LEU A 138 3.95 -3.95 -4.48
CA LEU A 138 4.21 -3.14 -3.30
C LEU A 138 5.54 -2.41 -3.47
N ALA A 139 5.62 -1.14 -3.07
CA ALA A 139 6.90 -0.44 -3.06
C ALA A 139 7.01 0.54 -1.90
N ARG A 140 8.24 0.71 -1.39
CA ARG A 140 8.59 1.62 -0.32
C ARG A 140 9.72 2.56 -0.73
N ASP A 141 9.69 3.79 -0.25
CA ASP A 141 10.68 4.81 -0.58
C ASP A 141 12.10 4.41 -0.14
N ARG A 142 13.12 5.03 -0.78
CA ARG A 142 14.54 4.70 -0.64
C ARG A 142 15.08 4.76 0.78
N ILE A 143 14.48 5.59 1.65
CA ILE A 143 14.92 5.81 3.03
C ILE A 143 13.99 5.07 4.01
N GLY A 144 12.80 4.62 3.53
CA GLY A 144 11.80 3.96 4.35
C GLY A 144 11.05 4.91 5.29
N ILE A 145 10.82 6.15 4.84
CA ILE A 145 10.09 7.17 5.64
C ILE A 145 8.65 6.72 5.88
N LYS A 146 7.98 6.18 4.84
CA LYS A 146 6.63 5.66 5.01
C LYS A 146 6.69 4.18 5.41
N PRO A 147 5.95 3.77 6.45
CA PRO A 147 5.92 2.37 6.86
C PRO A 147 5.12 1.52 5.88
N LEU A 148 5.58 0.28 5.67
CA LEU A 148 4.87 -0.74 4.92
C LEU A 148 5.26 -2.12 5.45
N TYR A 149 4.25 -2.88 5.85
CA TYR A 149 4.37 -4.25 6.36
C TYR A 149 3.60 -5.19 5.45
N PHE A 150 4.03 -6.44 5.40
CA PHE A 150 3.31 -7.50 4.71
C PHE A 150 3.45 -8.82 5.45
N ALA A 151 2.50 -9.70 5.19
CA ALA A 151 2.49 -11.07 5.68
C ALA A 151 1.92 -11.99 4.60
N ARG A 152 2.37 -13.24 4.60
CA ARG A 152 1.88 -14.29 3.70
C ARG A 152 1.84 -15.62 4.42
N ASN A 153 0.76 -16.35 4.20
CA ASN A 153 0.66 -17.78 4.48
C ASN A 153 0.08 -18.51 3.25
N ASP A 154 -0.35 -19.74 3.40
CA ASP A 154 -0.89 -20.55 2.30
C ASP A 154 -2.20 -19.98 1.74
N ASP A 155 -3.00 -19.28 2.56
CA ASP A 155 -4.33 -18.81 2.21
C ASP A 155 -4.41 -17.31 1.93
N TRP A 156 -3.49 -16.51 2.49
CA TRP A 156 -3.61 -15.06 2.52
C TRP A 156 -2.30 -14.33 2.24
N PHE A 157 -2.40 -13.25 1.48
CA PHE A 157 -1.41 -12.18 1.40
C PHE A 157 -2.03 -10.89 1.92
N ILE A 158 -1.40 -10.28 2.92
CA ILE A 158 -1.90 -9.07 3.59
C ILE A 158 -0.79 -8.04 3.65
N PHE A 159 -1.13 -6.77 3.41
CA PHE A 159 -0.21 -5.67 3.62
C PHE A 159 -0.87 -4.51 4.37
N SER A 160 -0.10 -3.70 5.07
CA SER A 160 -0.59 -2.50 5.74
C SER A 160 0.52 -1.52 6.09
N SER A 161 0.12 -0.26 6.29
CA SER A 161 0.97 0.77 6.90
C SER A 161 1.34 0.47 8.36
N GLU A 162 0.57 -0.36 9.06
CA GLU A 162 0.78 -0.67 10.47
C GLU A 162 0.73 -2.17 10.76
N LEU A 163 1.68 -2.61 11.57
CA LEU A 163 1.79 -3.99 12.04
C LEU A 163 0.50 -4.47 12.71
N LYS A 164 -0.04 -3.67 13.63
CA LYS A 164 -1.26 -4.01 14.39
C LYS A 164 -2.46 -4.27 13.50
N THR A 165 -2.55 -3.62 12.34
CA THR A 165 -3.65 -3.82 11.39
C THR A 165 -3.63 -5.23 10.80
N ILE A 166 -2.43 -5.76 10.51
CA ILE A 166 -2.27 -7.14 10.04
C ILE A 166 -2.60 -8.11 11.16
N GLU A 167 -2.12 -7.86 12.37
CA GLU A 167 -2.38 -8.72 13.54
C GLU A 167 -3.88 -8.78 13.88
N GLN A 168 -4.58 -7.65 13.82
CA GLN A 168 -6.03 -7.58 14.09
C GLN A 168 -6.88 -8.34 13.06
N SER A 169 -6.37 -8.60 11.87
CA SER A 169 -7.08 -9.44 10.89
C SER A 169 -7.30 -10.87 11.37
N ASN A 170 -6.45 -11.36 12.29
CA ASN A 170 -6.39 -12.74 12.73
C ASN A 170 -6.23 -13.80 11.61
N LEU A 171 -5.90 -13.35 10.39
CA LEU A 171 -5.62 -14.21 9.24
C LEU A 171 -4.18 -14.74 9.24
N ILE A 172 -3.29 -14.05 9.97
CA ILE A 172 -1.88 -14.41 10.13
C ILE A 172 -1.65 -14.77 11.60
N PRO A 173 -1.14 -15.98 11.90
CA PRO A 173 -0.86 -16.39 13.27
C PRO A 173 0.16 -15.44 13.93
N PHE A 174 -0.08 -15.11 15.19
CA PHE A 174 0.93 -14.42 15.97
C PHE A 174 1.97 -15.43 16.48
N GLU A 175 3.24 -15.20 16.13
CA GLU A 175 4.38 -15.95 16.62
C GLU A 175 5.47 -14.95 17.06
N PRO A 176 5.81 -14.88 18.37
CA PRO A 176 6.71 -13.87 18.89
C PRO A 176 8.15 -14.08 18.39
N ASP A 177 8.73 -13.04 17.83
CA ASP A 177 10.14 -13.00 17.45
C ASP A 177 11.02 -12.52 18.64
N ILE A 178 11.46 -13.45 19.45
CA ILE A 178 12.25 -13.16 20.68
C ILE A 178 13.52 -12.39 20.37
N GLU A 179 14.20 -12.69 19.26
CA GLU A 179 15.42 -11.96 18.89
C GLU A 179 15.12 -10.48 18.54
N SER A 180 13.98 -10.23 17.90
CA SER A 180 13.50 -8.87 17.64
C SER A 180 13.20 -8.10 18.92
N TYR A 181 12.59 -8.73 19.92
CA TYR A 181 12.38 -8.11 21.23
C TYR A 181 13.72 -7.81 21.94
N ILE A 182 14.67 -8.74 21.90
CA ILE A 182 16.01 -8.51 22.49
C ILE A 182 16.72 -7.36 21.75
N ALA A 183 16.66 -7.33 20.42
CA ALA A 183 17.23 -6.24 19.63
C ALA A 183 16.57 -4.89 19.96
N TYR A 184 15.24 -4.86 20.09
CA TYR A 184 14.51 -3.66 20.49
C TYR A 184 14.95 -3.15 21.87
N LEU A 185 15.08 -4.03 22.85
CA LEU A 185 15.52 -3.64 24.20
C LEU A 185 16.96 -3.09 24.21
N ARG A 186 17.82 -3.53 23.30
CA ARG A 186 19.20 -3.07 23.20
C ARG A 186 19.38 -1.79 22.39
N HIS A 187 18.60 -1.65 21.30
CA HIS A 187 18.83 -0.63 20.28
C HIS A 187 17.66 0.31 20.07
N LEU A 188 16.52 0.11 20.79
CA LEU A 188 15.25 0.81 20.62
C LEU A 188 14.69 0.75 19.20
N CYS A 189 15.12 -0.24 18.43
CA CYS A 189 14.61 -0.52 17.09
C CYS A 189 14.71 -2.02 16.76
N VAL A 190 13.81 -2.48 15.90
CA VAL A 190 13.89 -3.83 15.34
C VAL A 190 14.55 -3.73 13.96
N PRO A 191 15.71 -4.38 13.77
CA PRO A 191 16.52 -4.23 12.56
C PRO A 191 15.91 -4.97 11.35
N MET A 192 16.36 -4.56 10.17
CA MET A 192 16.05 -5.21 8.88
C MET A 192 14.55 -5.32 8.60
N ASN A 193 14.13 -6.39 7.96
CA ASN A 193 12.74 -6.71 7.62
C ASN A 193 11.93 -7.30 8.79
N ARG A 194 12.56 -7.53 9.94
CA ARG A 194 11.93 -8.19 11.09
C ARG A 194 10.92 -7.27 11.78
N THR A 195 10.00 -7.91 12.48
CA THR A 195 9.02 -7.26 13.37
C THR A 195 8.99 -8.01 14.71
N GLY A 196 8.06 -7.68 15.61
CA GLY A 196 7.83 -8.48 16.82
C GLY A 196 7.09 -9.80 16.55
N ASN A 197 6.66 -10.04 15.32
CA ASN A 197 5.95 -11.24 14.87
C ASN A 197 6.75 -11.90 13.75
N LEU A 198 7.11 -13.19 13.88
CA LEU A 198 7.88 -13.94 12.88
C LEU A 198 7.19 -14.02 11.52
N ASN A 199 5.84 -13.99 11.51
CA ASN A 199 5.03 -14.13 10.32
C ASN A 199 4.74 -12.81 9.58
N ILE A 200 5.22 -11.67 10.11
CA ILE A 200 5.02 -10.35 9.51
C ILE A 200 6.37 -9.68 9.26
N SER A 201 6.58 -9.24 8.04
CA SER A 201 7.82 -8.57 7.60
C SER A 201 7.58 -7.10 7.26
N LYS A 202 8.64 -6.28 7.38
CA LYS A 202 8.70 -4.93 6.80
C LYS A 202 9.16 -5.02 5.35
N VAL A 203 8.56 -4.26 4.46
CA VAL A 203 9.19 -3.94 3.18
C VAL A 203 10.38 -3.03 3.47
N GLN A 204 11.57 -3.39 2.96
CA GLN A 204 12.80 -2.66 3.26
C GLN A 204 12.82 -1.29 2.55
N PRO A 205 13.61 -0.32 3.07
CA PRO A 205 13.86 0.92 2.35
C PRO A 205 14.37 0.66 0.93
N GLY A 206 13.72 1.27 -0.08
CA GLY A 206 14.06 1.10 -1.49
C GLY A 206 13.69 -0.23 -2.11
N GLU A 207 12.94 -1.07 -1.39
CA GLU A 207 12.48 -2.37 -1.86
C GLU A 207 11.12 -2.26 -2.56
N TYR A 208 10.90 -3.16 -3.50
CA TYR A 208 9.57 -3.49 -4.01
C TYR A 208 9.36 -5.01 -4.01
N ILE A 209 8.11 -5.42 -3.96
CA ILE A 209 7.67 -6.81 -3.95
C ILE A 209 6.60 -6.98 -5.03
N GLU A 210 6.72 -8.01 -5.85
CA GLU A 210 5.66 -8.44 -6.77
C GLU A 210 5.10 -9.77 -6.26
N PHE A 211 3.79 -9.77 -6.05
CA PHE A 211 3.03 -10.94 -5.63
C PHE A 211 2.07 -11.35 -6.75
N PHE A 212 2.03 -12.67 -7.09
CA PHE A 212 1.25 -13.27 -8.16
C PHE A 212 0.40 -14.42 -7.62
#